data_cfa47cf1680348683576c148ac08ef68
#
_entry.id   cfa47cf1680348683576c148ac08ef68
#
_cell.length_a   1.000
_cell.length_b   1.000
_cell.length_c   1.000
_cell.angle_alpha   90.00
_cell.angle_beta   90.00
_cell.angle_gamma   90.00
#
_symmetry.space_group_name_H-M   'P 1'
#
loop_
_entity.id
_entity.type
_entity.pdbx_description
1 polymer ?
#
loop_
_entity_poly.entity_id
_entity_poly.type
_entity_poly.pdbx_seq_one_letter_code
_entity_poly.pdbx_strand_id
1 'polypeptide(L)'
;MTPQNPEISTAGAVHNTTEAADTTAHITVEGFDSLVPEVIDLDAPRDGVPLVIETQSGLERCAAALAAGHGPAGVDAERASGFRYGQRAFLVQIRREGSGTWLIDPEPFGDLSIINDALRGVEWILHAASQDLPCLSELGMWPDKLFDTELAARLAGLPRVGLAAVIEQLLGFGLAKEHSAADWSTRPLPEPWLRYAALDV
;
A
#
# COMPACT_ATOMS: atom_id res chain seq x y z
N MET A 1 -38.83 -55.72 32.15
CA MET A 1 -38.92 -56.97 31.39
C MET A 1 -37.73 -56.95 30.46
N THR A 2 -36.67 -57.61 30.88
CA THR A 2 -35.52 -58.06 30.04
C THR A 2 -35.93 -59.46 29.54
N PRO A 3 -35.43 -59.86 28.39
CA PRO A 3 -34.47 -60.98 28.37
C PRO A 3 -33.38 -60.74 27.32
N GLN A 4 -32.13 -60.93 27.70
CA GLN A 4 -31.28 -62.10 27.69
C GLN A 4 -30.72 -62.48 26.31
N ASN A 5 -29.43 -62.45 26.30
CA ASN A 5 -28.45 -62.95 25.36
C ASN A 5 -28.49 -64.48 25.24
N PRO A 6 -27.97 -65.07 24.20
CA PRO A 6 -26.96 -66.11 24.45
C PRO A 6 -25.68 -65.99 23.65
N GLU A 7 -24.58 -66.25 24.33
CA GLU A 7 -23.27 -66.67 23.86
C GLU A 7 -23.31 -67.99 23.07
N ILE A 8 -22.23 -68.21 22.32
CA ILE A 8 -21.47 -69.49 22.09
C ILE A 8 -20.69 -69.27 20.79
N SER A 9 -19.44 -69.54 20.50
CA SER A 9 -18.37 -70.33 21.09
C SER A 9 -17.21 -70.33 20.07
N THR A 10 -16.04 -70.21 20.64
CA THR A 10 -14.68 -70.55 20.21
C THR A 10 -14.50 -71.43 18.94
N ALA A 11 -13.53 -71.11 18.08
CA ALA A 11 -12.30 -71.86 17.81
C ALA A 11 -11.53 -71.32 16.62
N GLY A 12 -10.21 -71.29 16.71
CA GLY A 12 -9.30 -71.56 15.61
C GLY A 12 -8.22 -70.50 15.39
N ALA A 13 -7.12 -70.60 16.14
CA ALA A 13 -5.87 -69.90 15.81
C ALA A 13 -5.24 -70.47 14.53
N VAL A 14 -4.86 -69.57 13.64
CA VAL A 14 -3.75 -69.85 12.71
C VAL A 14 -2.89 -68.57 12.62
N HIS A 15 -1.68 -68.65 13.18
CA HIS A 15 -0.63 -67.68 12.94
C HIS A 15 -0.24 -67.65 11.45
N ASN A 16 -0.28 -66.48 10.87
CA ASN A 16 0.49 -66.24 9.69
C ASN A 16 1.14 -64.85 9.81
N THR A 17 2.38 -64.86 10.22
CA THR A 17 3.27 -63.71 10.21
C THR A 17 3.64 -63.40 8.76
N THR A 18 3.08 -62.31 8.24
CA THR A 18 3.62 -61.71 7.03
C THR A 18 4.16 -60.31 7.42
N GLU A 19 5.46 -60.21 7.43
CA GLU A 19 6.17 -58.92 7.53
C GLU A 19 5.71 -58.05 6.36
N ALA A 20 4.96 -56.99 6.67
CA ALA A 20 4.74 -55.86 5.76
C ALA A 20 5.94 -54.95 5.84
N ALA A 21 6.79 -54.97 4.85
CA ALA A 21 7.85 -54.01 4.67
C ALA A 21 7.23 -52.58 4.57
N ASP A 22 7.52 -51.79 5.59
CA ASP A 22 7.23 -50.34 5.60
C ASP A 22 8.15 -49.66 4.58
N THR A 23 7.64 -49.52 3.35
CA THR A 23 8.26 -48.69 2.32
C THR A 23 7.63 -47.31 2.42
N THR A 24 7.98 -46.57 3.46
CA THR A 24 7.75 -45.12 3.49
C THR A 24 8.68 -44.48 2.45
N ALA A 25 8.17 -44.33 1.23
CA ALA A 25 8.84 -43.51 0.22
C ALA A 25 8.82 -42.06 0.72
N HIS A 26 9.94 -41.62 1.28
CA HIS A 26 10.20 -40.21 1.47
C HIS A 26 10.28 -39.55 0.10
N ILE A 27 9.18 -38.95 -0.33
CA ILE A 27 9.18 -38.00 -1.45
C ILE A 27 9.88 -36.75 -0.92
N THR A 28 11.18 -36.66 -1.12
CA THR A 28 11.92 -35.42 -1.01
C THR A 28 11.42 -34.52 -2.14
N VAL A 29 10.58 -33.55 -1.78
CA VAL A 29 10.19 -32.46 -2.69
C VAL A 29 11.38 -31.50 -2.80
N GLU A 30 12.43 -31.95 -3.50
CA GLU A 30 13.49 -31.05 -3.96
C GLU A 30 12.92 -30.31 -5.18
N GLY A 31 12.68 -29.00 -5.06
CA GLY A 31 12.33 -28.17 -6.23
C GLY A 31 11.24 -27.11 -6.01
N PHE A 32 10.65 -26.96 -4.83
CA PHE A 32 9.66 -25.90 -4.59
C PHE A 32 10.26 -24.61 -4.01
N ASP A 33 11.56 -24.56 -3.76
CA ASP A 33 12.23 -23.40 -3.13
C ASP A 33 12.61 -22.28 -4.14
N SER A 34 12.22 -22.41 -5.42
CA SER A 34 12.62 -21.46 -6.47
C SER A 34 11.46 -20.70 -7.12
N LEU A 35 10.28 -20.60 -6.46
CA LEU A 35 9.12 -19.88 -6.98
C LEU A 35 8.64 -18.76 -6.06
N VAL A 36 9.48 -18.26 -5.17
CA VAL A 36 9.23 -16.95 -4.57
C VAL A 36 9.57 -15.93 -5.65
N PRO A 37 8.60 -15.17 -6.20
CA PRO A 37 8.92 -14.14 -7.17
C PRO A 37 9.98 -13.23 -6.58
N GLU A 38 11.06 -12.99 -7.31
CA GLU A 38 12.11 -12.05 -6.91
C GLU A 38 11.45 -10.68 -6.73
N VAL A 39 11.52 -10.14 -5.51
CA VAL A 39 11.00 -8.79 -5.22
C VAL A 39 11.98 -7.80 -5.82
N ILE A 40 11.47 -6.92 -6.68
CA ILE A 40 12.26 -5.86 -7.32
C ILE A 40 12.19 -4.62 -6.43
N ASP A 41 13.32 -4.23 -5.84
CA ASP A 41 13.38 -3.00 -5.04
C ASP A 41 13.18 -1.75 -5.92
N LEU A 42 12.28 -0.88 -5.47
CA LEU A 42 12.03 0.44 -6.07
C LEU A 42 12.76 1.50 -5.26
N ASP A 43 13.92 1.93 -5.79
CA ASP A 43 14.74 2.95 -5.14
C ASP A 43 14.38 4.37 -5.57
N ALA A 44 13.69 4.54 -6.70
CA ALA A 44 13.28 5.83 -7.22
C ALA A 44 12.09 5.71 -8.18
N PRO A 45 11.28 6.77 -8.33
CA PRO A 45 10.24 6.83 -9.36
C PRO A 45 10.84 6.69 -10.76
N ARG A 46 10.12 5.98 -11.66
CA ARG A 46 10.55 5.76 -13.05
C ARG A 46 10.84 7.06 -13.79
N ASP A 47 10.06 8.09 -13.54
CA ASP A 47 10.15 9.40 -14.23
C ASP A 47 11.10 10.37 -13.49
N GLY A 48 11.84 9.89 -12.50
CA GLY A 48 12.68 10.69 -11.61
C GLY A 48 11.89 11.42 -10.52
N VAL A 49 12.62 12.05 -9.60
CA VAL A 49 12.02 12.82 -8.50
C VAL A 49 11.63 14.20 -9.02
N PRO A 50 10.35 14.61 -8.96
CA PRO A 50 9.93 15.92 -9.42
C PRO A 50 10.42 17.03 -8.49
N LEU A 51 10.55 18.24 -9.02
CA LEU A 51 10.82 19.41 -8.21
C LEU A 51 9.59 19.77 -7.36
N VAL A 52 9.84 20.21 -6.14
CA VAL A 52 8.78 20.67 -5.23
C VAL A 52 8.16 21.97 -5.78
N ILE A 53 6.85 22.03 -5.79
CA ILE A 53 6.10 23.23 -6.18
C ILE A 53 5.97 24.14 -4.96
N GLU A 54 6.55 25.33 -5.09
CA GLU A 54 6.56 26.38 -4.06
C GLU A 54 6.07 27.73 -4.61
N THR A 55 5.63 27.79 -5.89
CA THR A 55 5.22 29.02 -6.56
C THR A 55 3.81 28.91 -7.12
N GLN A 56 3.08 30.03 -7.12
CA GLN A 56 1.71 30.10 -7.66
C GLN A 56 1.66 29.62 -9.12
N SER A 57 2.60 30.04 -9.96
CA SER A 57 2.66 29.59 -11.36
C SER A 57 2.96 28.10 -11.50
N GLY A 58 3.72 27.52 -10.56
CA GLY A 58 3.93 26.07 -10.47
C GLY A 58 2.66 25.34 -10.13
N LEU A 59 1.90 25.84 -9.15
CA LEU A 59 0.63 25.28 -8.71
C LEU A 59 -0.42 25.31 -9.83
N GLU A 60 -0.51 26.43 -10.58
CA GLU A 60 -1.40 26.56 -11.74
C GLU A 60 -1.05 25.57 -12.85
N ARG A 61 0.24 25.38 -13.15
CA ARG A 61 0.68 24.36 -14.13
C ARG A 61 0.34 22.94 -13.67
N CYS A 62 0.54 22.65 -12.39
CA CYS A 62 0.15 21.38 -11.80
C CYS A 62 -1.35 21.12 -11.96
N ALA A 63 -2.19 22.10 -11.57
CA ALA A 63 -3.63 22.00 -11.71
C ALA A 63 -4.06 21.76 -13.17
N ALA A 64 -3.49 22.51 -14.11
CA ALA A 64 -3.78 22.34 -15.54
C ALA A 64 -3.38 20.94 -16.05
N ALA A 65 -2.21 20.43 -15.65
CA ALA A 65 -1.73 19.11 -16.03
C ALA A 65 -2.61 18.00 -15.41
N LEU A 66 -2.97 18.13 -14.14
CA LEU A 66 -3.87 17.18 -13.45
C LEU A 66 -5.26 17.15 -14.10
N ALA A 67 -5.81 18.32 -14.48
CA ALA A 67 -7.08 18.38 -15.19
C ALA A 67 -7.05 17.73 -16.57
N ALA A 68 -5.91 17.82 -17.28
CA ALA A 68 -5.70 17.20 -18.59
C ALA A 68 -5.37 15.70 -18.51
N GLY A 69 -5.01 15.18 -17.34
CA GLY A 69 -4.73 13.76 -17.11
C GLY A 69 -5.98 12.89 -17.22
N HIS A 70 -5.79 11.59 -17.21
CA HIS A 70 -6.89 10.61 -17.32
C HIS A 70 -6.77 9.53 -16.23
N GLY A 71 -7.86 8.78 -16.02
CA GLY A 71 -7.94 7.79 -14.94
C GLY A 71 -7.98 8.40 -13.54
N PRO A 72 -7.85 7.59 -12.50
CA PRO A 72 -7.80 8.03 -11.11
C PRO A 72 -6.51 8.79 -10.79
N ALA A 73 -6.49 9.45 -9.63
CA ALA A 73 -5.30 10.11 -9.10
C ALA A 73 -4.86 9.44 -7.79
N GLY A 74 -3.59 8.99 -7.72
CA GLY A 74 -2.95 8.65 -6.46
C GLY A 74 -2.67 9.94 -5.69
N VAL A 75 -3.01 9.96 -4.41
CA VAL A 75 -2.81 11.13 -3.52
C VAL A 75 -2.26 10.64 -2.19
N ASP A 76 -1.30 11.38 -1.65
CA ASP A 76 -0.74 11.14 -0.32
C ASP A 76 -0.32 12.45 0.32
N ALA A 77 -0.09 12.48 1.65
CA ALA A 77 0.34 13.68 2.36
C ALA A 77 1.27 13.38 3.53
N GLU A 78 2.36 14.12 3.61
CA GLU A 78 3.32 13.98 4.68
C GLU A 78 3.10 14.99 5.81
N ARG A 79 3.19 14.50 7.04
CA ARG A 79 2.96 15.27 8.27
C ARG A 79 4.20 15.23 9.17
N ALA A 80 4.39 16.24 9.98
CA ALA A 80 5.45 16.26 10.99
C ALA A 80 4.96 15.68 12.35
N SER A 81 4.23 14.56 12.31
CA SER A 81 3.67 13.90 13.49
C SER A 81 4.76 13.50 14.47
N GLY A 82 4.65 13.94 15.73
CA GLY A 82 5.69 13.74 16.76
C GLY A 82 6.68 14.89 16.87
N PHE A 83 6.80 15.79 15.89
CA PHE A 83 7.67 16.96 15.88
C PHE A 83 6.91 18.28 16.00
N ARG A 84 5.66 18.29 15.53
CA ARG A 84 4.77 19.46 15.56
C ARG A 84 3.41 19.10 16.14
N TYR A 85 2.78 20.06 16.80
CA TYR A 85 1.39 19.94 17.21
C TYR A 85 0.48 20.14 15.98
N GLY A 86 -0.59 19.35 15.92
CA GLY A 86 -1.55 19.38 14.81
C GLY A 86 -1.33 18.24 13.79
N GLN A 87 -2.19 18.24 12.76
CA GLN A 87 -2.19 17.22 11.73
C GLN A 87 -1.96 17.80 10.32
N ARG A 88 -1.49 19.05 10.24
CA ARG A 88 -1.32 19.71 8.92
C ARG A 88 -0.33 18.97 8.04
N ALA A 89 -0.59 18.99 6.74
CA ALA A 89 0.34 18.50 5.74
C ALA A 89 1.50 19.48 5.51
N PHE A 90 2.68 18.93 5.29
CA PHE A 90 3.91 19.65 4.93
C PHE A 90 4.42 19.29 3.54
N LEU A 91 3.89 18.23 2.93
CA LEU A 91 4.05 17.89 1.53
C LEU A 91 2.77 17.18 1.09
N VAL A 92 2.34 17.44 -0.15
CA VAL A 92 1.24 16.71 -0.80
C VAL A 92 1.79 16.12 -2.09
N GLN A 93 1.62 14.82 -2.25
CA GLN A 93 1.99 14.07 -3.42
C GLN A 93 0.76 13.74 -4.25
N ILE A 94 0.86 13.93 -5.57
CA ILE A 94 -0.23 13.57 -6.49
C ILE A 94 0.37 12.97 -7.76
N ARG A 95 -0.15 11.82 -8.18
CA ARG A 95 0.16 11.21 -9.47
C ARG A 95 -1.11 10.94 -10.25
N ARG A 96 -1.13 11.32 -11.52
CA ARG A 96 -2.21 10.98 -12.43
C ARG A 96 -1.65 10.61 -13.80
N GLU A 97 -2.24 9.63 -14.47
CA GLU A 97 -1.81 9.21 -15.80
C GLU A 97 -1.93 10.37 -16.79
N GLY A 98 -0.89 10.57 -17.62
CA GLY A 98 -0.77 11.70 -18.56
C GLY A 98 -0.36 13.03 -17.93
N SER A 99 -0.39 13.15 -16.59
CA SER A 99 0.07 14.33 -15.84
C SER A 99 1.44 14.14 -15.21
N GLY A 100 1.81 12.90 -14.84
CA GLY A 100 3.01 12.58 -14.07
C GLY A 100 2.81 12.75 -12.56
N THR A 101 3.94 12.77 -11.83
CA THR A 101 3.99 12.94 -10.38
C THR A 101 4.30 14.38 -10.00
N TRP A 102 3.62 14.88 -8.98
CA TRP A 102 3.74 16.24 -8.46
C TRP A 102 4.00 16.21 -6.95
N LEU A 103 4.95 17.00 -6.48
CA LEU A 103 5.24 17.25 -5.08
C LEU A 103 4.93 18.72 -4.77
N ILE A 104 4.01 18.98 -3.85
CA ILE A 104 3.52 20.34 -3.56
C ILE A 104 3.86 20.65 -2.10
N ASP A 105 4.65 21.69 -1.86
CA ASP A 105 4.75 22.29 -0.52
C ASP A 105 3.51 23.16 -0.28
N PRO A 106 2.64 22.81 0.66
CA PRO A 106 1.44 23.60 0.92
C PRO A 106 1.71 24.89 1.69
N GLU A 107 2.88 25.04 2.32
CA GLU A 107 3.16 26.19 3.22
C GLU A 107 3.05 27.56 2.54
N PRO A 108 3.58 27.77 1.31
CA PRO A 108 3.45 29.06 0.64
C PRO A 108 2.01 29.44 0.23
N PHE A 109 1.13 28.46 0.13
CA PHE A 109 -0.22 28.65 -0.43
C PHE A 109 -1.31 28.74 0.64
N GLY A 110 -1.22 27.90 1.68
CA GLY A 110 -2.24 27.78 2.73
C GLY A 110 -3.58 27.18 2.26
N ASP A 111 -3.82 27.12 0.95
CA ASP A 111 -5.01 26.55 0.31
C ASP A 111 -4.62 25.91 -1.03
N LEU A 112 -5.13 24.73 -1.31
CA LEU A 112 -4.92 23.98 -2.54
C LEU A 112 -6.24 23.68 -3.27
N SER A 113 -7.28 24.50 -3.08
CA SER A 113 -8.59 24.31 -3.73
C SER A 113 -8.51 24.29 -5.26
N ILE A 114 -7.55 24.98 -5.87
CA ILE A 114 -7.27 24.92 -7.31
C ILE A 114 -6.92 23.49 -7.77
N ILE A 115 -6.20 22.73 -6.96
CA ILE A 115 -5.88 21.32 -7.21
C ILE A 115 -7.15 20.47 -7.04
N ASN A 116 -7.92 20.72 -5.98
CA ASN A 116 -9.20 20.05 -5.75
C ASN A 116 -10.16 20.25 -6.93
N ASP A 117 -10.25 21.46 -7.47
CA ASP A 117 -11.09 21.78 -8.63
C ASP A 117 -10.59 21.07 -9.90
N ALA A 118 -9.28 20.97 -10.10
CA ALA A 118 -8.67 20.23 -11.20
C ALA A 118 -8.96 18.72 -11.15
N LEU A 119 -9.17 18.18 -9.96
CA LEU A 119 -9.49 16.77 -9.72
C LEU A 119 -11.00 16.51 -9.48
N ARG A 120 -11.88 17.48 -9.76
CA ARG A 120 -13.32 17.32 -9.59
C ARG A 120 -13.87 16.16 -10.42
N GLY A 121 -14.61 15.26 -9.75
CA GLY A 121 -15.17 14.06 -10.36
C GLY A 121 -14.17 12.94 -10.63
N VAL A 122 -12.87 13.17 -10.38
CA VAL A 122 -11.81 12.17 -10.44
C VAL A 122 -11.88 11.29 -9.19
N GLU A 123 -11.70 9.97 -9.34
CA GLU A 123 -11.51 9.08 -8.20
C GLU A 123 -10.09 9.25 -7.65
N TRP A 124 -9.99 9.49 -6.34
CA TRP A 124 -8.71 9.51 -5.66
C TRP A 124 -8.40 8.13 -5.09
N ILE A 125 -7.16 7.72 -5.23
CA ILE A 125 -6.61 6.50 -4.62
C ILE A 125 -5.69 6.95 -3.49
N LEU A 126 -6.02 6.54 -2.26
CA LEU A 126 -5.19 6.73 -1.07
C LEU A 126 -4.92 5.39 -0.40
N HIS A 127 -3.89 5.35 0.43
CA HIS A 127 -3.62 4.22 1.31
C HIS A 127 -3.88 4.62 2.76
N ALA A 128 -4.85 3.98 3.43
CA ALA A 128 -5.31 4.38 4.76
C ALA A 128 -5.83 5.83 4.80
N ALA A 129 -6.71 6.17 3.88
CA ALA A 129 -7.22 7.53 3.60
C ALA A 129 -7.67 8.31 4.86
N SER A 130 -8.14 7.63 5.90
CA SER A 130 -8.52 8.25 7.17
C SER A 130 -7.39 8.99 7.87
N GLN A 131 -6.13 8.72 7.49
CA GLN A 131 -4.96 9.40 8.05
C GLN A 131 -4.70 10.74 7.35
N ASP A 132 -4.96 10.85 6.04
CA ASP A 132 -4.56 12.00 5.23
C ASP A 132 -5.73 12.95 4.91
N LEU A 133 -6.96 12.43 4.82
CA LEU A 133 -8.14 13.26 4.58
C LEU A 133 -8.30 14.44 5.55
N PRO A 134 -8.01 14.32 6.86
CA PRO A 134 -8.10 15.48 7.75
C PRO A 134 -7.15 16.62 7.36
N CYS A 135 -5.87 16.33 7.08
CA CYS A 135 -4.91 17.36 6.70
C CYS A 135 -5.12 17.88 5.28
N LEU A 136 -5.59 17.05 4.35
CA LEU A 136 -5.99 17.48 3.01
C LEU A 136 -7.21 18.41 3.06
N SER A 137 -8.18 18.13 3.93
CA SER A 137 -9.36 18.98 4.09
C SER A 137 -9.03 20.38 4.63
N GLU A 138 -7.99 20.51 5.48
CA GLU A 138 -7.47 21.80 5.95
C GLU A 138 -6.91 22.65 4.80
N LEU A 139 -6.48 22.00 3.70
CA LEU A 139 -5.99 22.63 2.48
C LEU A 139 -7.07 22.85 1.41
N GLY A 140 -8.36 22.64 1.75
CA GLY A 140 -9.45 22.76 0.78
C GLY A 140 -9.53 21.60 -0.21
N MET A 141 -8.90 20.46 0.09
CA MET A 141 -8.87 19.27 -0.77
C MET A 141 -9.75 18.17 -0.20
N TRP A 142 -10.72 17.70 -1.00
CA TRP A 142 -11.63 16.62 -0.62
C TRP A 142 -12.10 15.82 -1.84
N PRO A 143 -11.97 14.49 -1.86
CA PRO A 143 -12.35 13.68 -3.02
C PRO A 143 -13.87 13.58 -3.20
N ASP A 144 -14.34 13.69 -4.45
CA ASP A 144 -15.71 13.33 -4.81
C ASP A 144 -15.90 11.80 -4.84
N LYS A 145 -14.83 11.07 -5.15
CA LYS A 145 -14.77 9.60 -5.18
C LYS A 145 -13.46 9.15 -4.57
N LEU A 146 -13.52 8.12 -3.76
CA LEU A 146 -12.36 7.61 -3.02
C LEU A 146 -12.26 6.10 -3.15
N PHE A 147 -11.05 5.62 -3.44
CA PHE A 147 -10.65 4.23 -3.30
C PHE A 147 -9.52 4.13 -2.28
N ASP A 148 -9.78 3.47 -1.14
CA ASP A 148 -8.78 3.25 -0.10
C ASP A 148 -8.17 1.85 -0.28
N THR A 149 -6.88 1.80 -0.62
CA THR A 149 -6.16 0.56 -0.90
C THR A 149 -5.90 -0.27 0.35
N GLU A 150 -5.77 0.35 1.54
CA GLU A 150 -5.67 -0.40 2.80
C GLU A 150 -7.01 -1.09 3.13
N LEU A 151 -8.12 -0.37 3.03
CA LEU A 151 -9.44 -0.93 3.26
C LEU A 151 -9.76 -2.04 2.24
N ALA A 152 -9.41 -1.85 0.97
CA ALA A 152 -9.58 -2.85 -0.07
C ALA A 152 -8.76 -4.13 0.24
N ALA A 153 -7.50 -3.98 0.67
CA ALA A 153 -6.65 -5.09 1.07
C ALA A 153 -7.22 -5.87 2.26
N ARG A 154 -7.78 -5.17 3.26
CA ARG A 154 -8.48 -5.79 4.40
C ARG A 154 -9.71 -6.58 3.96
N LEU A 155 -10.54 -6.00 3.10
CA LEU A 155 -11.73 -6.65 2.55
C LEU A 155 -11.39 -7.87 1.69
N ALA A 156 -10.27 -7.82 0.98
CA ALA A 156 -9.75 -8.94 0.19
C ALA A 156 -9.09 -10.04 1.07
N GLY A 157 -8.95 -9.82 2.37
CA GLY A 157 -8.39 -10.80 3.31
C GLY A 157 -6.86 -10.90 3.25
N LEU A 158 -6.16 -9.86 2.79
CA LEU A 158 -4.70 -9.87 2.79
C LEU A 158 -4.16 -9.91 4.22
N PRO A 159 -3.15 -10.74 4.52
CA PRO A 159 -2.61 -10.89 5.87
C PRO A 159 -1.80 -9.67 6.33
N ARG A 160 -1.25 -8.90 5.41
CA ARG A 160 -0.51 -7.64 5.65
C ARG A 160 -1.08 -6.57 4.74
N VAL A 161 -1.50 -5.44 5.32
CA VAL A 161 -2.26 -4.41 4.62
C VAL A 161 -1.54 -3.06 4.51
N GLY A 162 -0.36 -2.89 5.11
CA GLY A 162 0.46 -1.68 4.92
C GLY A 162 0.95 -1.56 3.48
N LEU A 163 1.11 -0.33 2.97
CA LEU A 163 1.38 -0.02 1.55
C LEU A 163 2.51 -0.89 0.97
N ALA A 164 3.69 -0.89 1.60
CA ALA A 164 4.82 -1.69 1.11
C ALA A 164 4.49 -3.20 1.03
N ALA A 165 3.73 -3.73 1.99
CA ALA A 165 3.36 -5.14 1.99
C ALA A 165 2.32 -5.48 0.90
N VAL A 166 1.39 -4.56 0.63
CA VAL A 166 0.40 -4.71 -0.44
C VAL A 166 1.07 -4.65 -1.80
N ILE A 167 2.00 -3.71 -2.01
CA ILE A 167 2.77 -3.59 -3.25
C ILE A 167 3.67 -4.81 -3.46
N GLU A 168 4.38 -5.26 -2.43
CA GLU A 168 5.20 -6.47 -2.49
C GLU A 168 4.36 -7.70 -2.89
N GLN A 169 3.22 -7.90 -2.22
CA GLN A 169 2.39 -9.08 -2.42
C GLN A 169 1.67 -9.08 -3.78
N LEU A 170 1.20 -7.93 -4.25
CA LEU A 170 0.37 -7.85 -5.46
C LEU A 170 1.17 -7.50 -6.71
N LEU A 171 2.27 -6.76 -6.58
CA LEU A 171 3.03 -6.23 -7.70
C LEU A 171 4.48 -6.77 -7.76
N GLY A 172 4.98 -7.40 -6.70
CA GLY A 172 6.36 -7.92 -6.64
C GLY A 172 7.41 -6.82 -6.48
N PHE A 173 7.02 -5.62 -5.99
CA PHE A 173 7.95 -4.53 -5.76
C PHE A 173 8.20 -4.31 -4.27
N GLY A 174 9.46 -4.04 -3.90
CA GLY A 174 9.88 -3.62 -2.57
C GLY A 174 9.94 -2.10 -2.47
N LEU A 175 9.23 -1.51 -1.49
CA LEU A 175 9.35 -0.09 -1.16
C LEU A 175 10.24 0.09 0.06
N ALA A 176 11.16 1.07 0.02
CA ALA A 176 11.92 1.49 1.18
C ALA A 176 10.98 2.11 2.24
N LYS A 177 11.23 1.79 3.52
CA LYS A 177 10.38 2.23 4.65
C LYS A 177 10.98 3.43 5.41
N GLU A 178 11.91 4.16 4.82
CA GLU A 178 12.90 4.92 5.59
C GLU A 178 12.42 6.27 6.13
N HIS A 179 11.37 6.91 5.60
CA HIS A 179 11.08 8.32 5.94
C HIS A 179 9.67 8.61 6.45
N SER A 180 8.85 7.60 6.68
CA SER A 180 7.45 7.77 7.16
C SER A 180 7.31 8.50 8.50
N ALA A 181 8.36 8.53 9.34
CA ALA A 181 8.38 9.19 10.64
C ALA A 181 9.33 10.40 10.68
N ALA A 182 9.68 10.98 9.53
CA ALA A 182 10.57 12.12 9.46
C ALA A 182 9.88 13.44 9.89
N ASP A 183 10.68 14.45 10.27
CA ASP A 183 10.17 15.80 10.51
C ASP A 183 9.93 16.55 9.20
N TRP A 184 8.82 16.29 8.55
CA TRP A 184 8.46 16.89 7.27
C TRP A 184 8.27 18.43 7.30
N SER A 185 8.34 19.05 8.48
CA SER A 185 8.42 20.49 8.60
C SER A 185 9.81 21.08 8.31
N THR A 186 10.81 20.23 8.10
CA THR A 186 12.18 20.64 7.73
C THR A 186 12.20 21.32 6.36
N ARG A 187 12.96 22.42 6.25
CA ARG A 187 13.17 23.14 4.97
C ARG A 187 14.66 23.45 4.76
N PRO A 188 15.21 23.27 3.56
CA PRO A 188 14.57 22.58 2.43
C PRO A 188 14.38 21.08 2.73
N LEU A 189 13.41 20.44 2.08
CA LEU A 189 13.20 18.99 2.20
C LEU A 189 14.40 18.24 1.60
N PRO A 190 14.97 17.26 2.31
CA PRO A 190 16.07 16.45 1.79
C PRO A 190 15.67 15.62 0.57
N GLU A 191 16.55 15.50 -0.42
CA GLU A 191 16.30 14.74 -1.65
C GLU A 191 15.88 13.27 -1.41
N PRO A 192 16.46 12.52 -0.44
CA PRO A 192 15.97 11.17 -0.14
C PRO A 192 14.52 11.12 0.30
N TRP A 193 14.03 12.15 1.02
CA TRP A 193 12.62 12.23 1.45
C TRP A 193 11.70 12.51 0.25
N LEU A 194 12.11 13.39 -0.66
CA LEU A 194 11.35 13.66 -1.89
C LEU A 194 11.25 12.43 -2.78
N ARG A 195 12.31 11.61 -2.82
CA ARG A 195 12.32 10.33 -3.53
C ARG A 195 11.33 9.35 -2.91
N TYR A 196 11.36 9.20 -1.59
CA TYR A 196 10.40 8.41 -0.84
C TYR A 196 8.96 8.85 -1.12
N ALA A 197 8.65 10.12 -0.90
CA ALA A 197 7.31 10.67 -1.11
C ALA A 197 6.79 10.51 -2.56
N ALA A 198 7.68 10.60 -3.55
CA ALA A 198 7.30 10.41 -4.96
C ALA A 198 7.03 8.93 -5.33
N LEU A 199 7.38 7.98 -4.47
CA LEU A 199 7.09 6.55 -4.63
C LEU A 199 5.78 6.13 -3.97
N ASP A 200 5.23 6.92 -3.05
CA ASP A 200 4.00 6.59 -2.33
C ASP A 200 2.71 6.85 -3.14
N VAL A 201 2.81 7.40 -4.39
CA VAL A 201 1.70 7.71 -5.30
C VAL A 201 1.84 7.12 -6.71
#